data_95e2483ed616259a6353eef5a2a19148
#
_entry.id   95e2483ed616259a6353eef5a2a19148
#
_cell.length_a   1.000
_cell.length_b   1.000
_cell.length_c   1.000
_cell.angle_alpha   90.00
_cell.angle_beta   90.00
_cell.angle_gamma   90.00
#
_symmetry.space_group_name_H-M   'P 1'
#
loop_
_entity.id
_entity.type
_entity.pdbx_description
1 polymer ?
#
loop_
_entity_poly.entity_id
_entity_poly.type
_entity_poly.pdbx_seq_one_letter_code
_entity_poly.pdbx_strand_id
1 'polypeptide(L)'
;MSHIKSEQGGSVVCRLQSHWLYYVLCGLALALAVSEFLIWLNPEGVGRHLLNAAAALALAVYLFLSAKNQQVVFTDSRVVCRGGRLPFAERTLVPSEIRLWQSPVLKMLQSDLYNVQLIDGKRKYSYPWLSISGERLAFLNDRYRVEIKNDWRGMFG
;
A
#
# COMPACT_ATOMS: atom_id res chain seq x y z
N MET A 1 -19.09 1.49 -4.31
CA MET A 1 -19.35 1.24 -2.87
C MET A 1 -19.59 -0.26 -2.69
N SER A 2 -18.54 -1.03 -2.45
CA SER A 2 -18.68 -2.45 -2.11
C SER A 2 -18.75 -2.55 -0.59
N HIS A 3 -19.96 -2.80 -0.09
CA HIS A 3 -20.19 -3.19 1.29
C HIS A 3 -19.35 -4.44 1.59
N ILE A 4 -18.39 -4.31 2.50
CA ILE A 4 -17.82 -5.48 3.16
C ILE A 4 -19.01 -6.09 3.90
N LYS A 5 -19.51 -7.24 3.41
CA LYS A 5 -20.43 -8.04 4.18
C LYS A 5 -19.77 -8.33 5.51
N SER A 6 -20.40 -7.88 6.57
CA SER A 6 -20.06 -8.18 7.95
C SER A 6 -20.42 -9.63 8.26
N GLU A 7 -19.74 -10.57 7.61
CA GLU A 7 -19.88 -11.98 7.93
C GLU A 7 -18.70 -12.38 8.81
N GLN A 8 -19.06 -12.67 10.04
CA GLN A 8 -18.31 -13.27 11.15
C GLN A 8 -17.70 -12.29 12.17
N GLY A 9 -18.53 -11.86 13.10
CA GLY A 9 -18.31 -11.75 14.54
C GLY A 9 -17.01 -11.11 15.04
N GLY A 10 -16.77 -9.83 14.78
CA GLY A 10 -15.77 -9.02 15.44
C GLY A 10 -15.97 -7.55 15.08
N SER A 11 -16.03 -6.67 16.07
CA SER A 11 -16.08 -5.23 15.80
C SER A 11 -14.79 -4.79 15.10
N VAL A 12 -14.89 -3.92 14.10
CA VAL A 12 -13.72 -3.28 13.48
C VAL A 12 -13.15 -2.29 14.48
N VAL A 13 -11.95 -2.53 14.95
CA VAL A 13 -11.30 -1.70 15.97
C VAL A 13 -10.34 -0.69 15.35
N CYS A 14 -9.59 -1.11 14.32
CA CYS A 14 -8.65 -0.22 13.63
C CYS A 14 -8.59 -0.57 12.14
N ARG A 15 -8.55 0.47 11.29
CA ARG A 15 -8.38 0.31 9.83
C ARG A 15 -7.22 1.16 9.34
N LEU A 16 -6.25 0.51 8.73
CA LEU A 16 -5.17 1.17 7.99
C LEU A 16 -5.52 1.20 6.51
N GLN A 17 -5.27 2.32 5.86
CA GLN A 17 -5.57 2.54 4.45
C GLN A 17 -4.32 2.99 3.70
N SER A 18 -4.35 2.86 2.38
CA SER A 18 -3.29 3.35 1.50
C SER A 18 -3.10 4.86 1.69
N HIS A 19 -1.84 5.27 1.64
CA HIS A 19 -1.47 6.69 1.72
C HIS A 19 -1.81 7.42 0.41
N TRP A 20 -2.14 8.71 0.49
CA TRP A 20 -2.47 9.56 -0.67
C TRP A 20 -1.37 9.61 -1.73
N LEU A 21 -0.13 9.32 -1.37
CA LEU A 21 1.03 9.28 -2.27
C LEU A 21 0.81 8.32 -3.46
N TYR A 22 0.05 7.23 -3.28
CA TYR A 22 -0.32 6.35 -4.38
C TYR A 22 -1.07 7.09 -5.50
N TYR A 23 -1.98 8.00 -5.15
CA TYR A 23 -2.75 8.77 -6.13
C TYR A 23 -1.87 9.78 -6.86
N VAL A 24 -0.89 10.39 -6.16
CA VAL A 24 0.09 11.28 -6.78
C VAL A 24 0.94 10.52 -7.79
N LEU A 25 1.48 9.36 -7.41
CA LEU A 25 2.27 8.53 -8.31
C LEU A 25 1.45 7.99 -9.49
N CYS A 26 0.18 7.66 -9.26
CA CYS A 26 -0.76 7.30 -10.33
C CYS A 26 -0.93 8.46 -11.33
N GLY A 27 -1.12 9.68 -10.84
CA GLY A 27 -1.23 10.88 -11.67
C GLY A 27 0.04 11.14 -12.51
N LEU A 28 1.22 11.01 -11.90
CA LEU A 28 2.50 11.14 -12.60
C LEU A 28 2.69 10.06 -13.68
N ALA A 29 2.37 8.81 -13.38
CA ALA A 29 2.44 7.72 -14.34
C ALA A 29 1.46 7.94 -15.51
N LEU A 30 0.26 8.46 -15.24
CA LEU A 30 -0.72 8.79 -16.28
C LEU A 30 -0.24 9.96 -17.16
N ALA A 31 0.33 11.00 -16.55
CA ALA A 31 0.91 12.12 -17.28
C ALA A 31 2.06 11.66 -18.21
N LEU A 32 2.92 10.75 -17.71
CA LEU A 32 3.97 10.14 -18.52
C LEU A 32 3.38 9.33 -19.70
N ALA A 33 2.34 8.52 -19.45
CA ALA A 33 1.68 7.76 -20.50
C ALA A 33 1.12 8.66 -21.60
N VAL A 34 0.46 9.77 -21.22
CA VAL A 34 -0.08 10.75 -22.18
C VAL A 34 1.04 11.43 -22.97
N SER A 35 2.12 11.87 -22.30
CA SER A 35 3.24 12.53 -22.98
C SER A 35 3.92 11.60 -24.02
N GLU A 36 4.19 10.35 -23.65
CA GLU A 36 4.78 9.36 -24.56
C GLU A 36 3.84 9.05 -25.73
N PHE A 37 2.54 8.98 -25.49
CA PHE A 37 1.55 8.76 -26.54
C PHE A 37 1.48 9.95 -27.53
N LEU A 38 1.53 11.19 -27.03
CA LEU A 38 1.55 12.39 -27.87
C LEU A 38 2.83 12.47 -28.74
N ILE A 39 3.98 12.07 -28.18
CA ILE A 39 5.24 11.98 -28.95
C ILE A 39 5.11 10.92 -30.07
N TRP A 40 4.48 9.80 -29.78
CA TRP A 40 4.26 8.75 -30.80
C TRP A 40 3.35 9.19 -31.93
N LEU A 41 2.37 10.06 -31.67
CA LEU A 41 1.47 10.59 -32.73
C LEU A 41 2.17 11.53 -33.73
N ASN A 42 3.38 12.03 -33.41
CA ASN A 42 4.14 12.82 -34.36
C ASN A 42 4.64 11.96 -35.52
N PRO A 43 4.78 12.53 -36.75
CA PRO A 43 5.21 11.78 -37.96
C PRO A 43 6.56 11.04 -37.81
N GLU A 44 7.42 11.53 -36.90
CA GLU A 44 8.72 10.93 -36.60
C GLU A 44 8.68 10.00 -35.38
N GLY A 45 7.48 9.72 -34.86
CA GLY A 45 7.26 8.90 -33.65
C GLY A 45 7.76 7.47 -33.85
N VAL A 46 8.67 7.06 -32.95
CA VAL A 46 9.24 5.71 -32.97
C VAL A 46 8.35 4.79 -32.13
N GLY A 47 8.17 3.54 -32.54
CA GLY A 47 7.33 2.53 -31.86
C GLY A 47 7.65 2.31 -30.39
N ARG A 48 8.89 2.65 -29.92
CA ARG A 48 9.27 2.62 -28.50
C ARG A 48 8.40 3.52 -27.63
N HIS A 49 7.94 4.68 -28.14
CA HIS A 49 7.08 5.61 -27.38
C HIS A 49 5.71 5.01 -27.12
N LEU A 50 5.16 4.24 -28.06
CA LEU A 50 3.92 3.50 -27.82
C LEU A 50 4.08 2.44 -26.72
N LEU A 51 5.21 1.72 -26.71
CA LEU A 51 5.51 0.73 -25.67
C LEU A 51 5.66 1.38 -24.29
N ASN A 52 6.38 2.52 -24.22
CA ASN A 52 6.54 3.30 -23.00
C ASN A 52 5.19 3.82 -22.48
N ALA A 53 4.34 4.34 -23.36
CA ALA A 53 2.99 4.79 -23.02
C ALA A 53 2.15 3.65 -22.44
N ALA A 54 2.18 2.47 -23.06
CA ALA A 54 1.47 1.28 -22.60
C ALA A 54 1.98 0.81 -21.22
N ALA A 55 3.30 0.79 -21.01
CA ALA A 55 3.91 0.43 -19.74
C ALA A 55 3.55 1.44 -18.61
N ALA A 56 3.61 2.74 -18.90
CA ALA A 56 3.24 3.79 -17.95
C ALA A 56 1.75 3.74 -17.60
N LEU A 57 0.88 3.46 -18.58
CA LEU A 57 -0.55 3.28 -18.35
C LEU A 57 -0.82 2.04 -17.48
N ALA A 58 -0.17 0.92 -17.74
CA ALA A 58 -0.28 -0.29 -16.91
C ALA A 58 0.16 -0.02 -15.47
N LEU A 59 1.25 0.73 -15.27
CA LEU A 59 1.71 1.17 -13.95
C LEU A 59 0.67 2.06 -13.26
N ALA A 60 0.09 3.04 -13.97
CA ALA A 60 -0.95 3.91 -13.43
C ALA A 60 -2.17 3.11 -12.96
N VAL A 61 -2.64 2.16 -13.76
CA VAL A 61 -3.76 1.26 -13.41
C VAL A 61 -3.40 0.41 -12.18
N TYR A 62 -2.21 -0.17 -12.13
CA TYR A 62 -1.75 -0.96 -10.97
C TYR A 62 -1.72 -0.11 -9.69
N LEU A 63 -1.15 1.11 -9.74
CA LEU A 63 -1.09 2.03 -8.60
C LEU A 63 -2.48 2.44 -8.13
N PHE A 64 -3.39 2.73 -9.06
CA PHE A 64 -4.78 3.09 -8.74
C PHE A 64 -5.52 1.94 -8.05
N LEU A 65 -5.40 0.72 -8.57
CA LEU A 65 -6.02 -0.47 -7.97
C LEU A 65 -5.43 -0.77 -6.60
N SER A 66 -4.12 -0.61 -6.44
CA SER A 66 -3.44 -0.75 -5.15
C SER A 66 -3.94 0.30 -4.15
N ALA A 67 -4.01 1.57 -4.54
CA ALA A 67 -4.51 2.64 -3.69
C ALA A 67 -5.95 2.39 -3.23
N LYS A 68 -6.82 1.92 -4.13
CA LYS A 68 -8.24 1.69 -3.84
C LYS A 68 -8.49 0.46 -2.97
N ASN A 69 -7.73 -0.61 -3.18
CA ASN A 69 -8.02 -1.90 -2.58
C ASN A 69 -7.14 -2.22 -1.36
N GLN A 70 -5.98 -1.54 -1.21
CA GLN A 70 -5.07 -1.83 -0.12
C GLN A 70 -5.60 -1.33 1.21
N GLN A 71 -5.85 -2.26 2.12
CA GLN A 71 -6.26 -1.96 3.50
C GLN A 71 -5.92 -3.12 4.44
N VAL A 72 -5.65 -2.76 5.69
CA VAL A 72 -5.45 -3.72 6.78
C VAL A 72 -6.45 -3.37 7.89
N VAL A 73 -7.34 -4.29 8.18
CA VAL A 73 -8.44 -4.11 9.14
C VAL A 73 -8.18 -5.02 10.35
N PHE A 74 -7.99 -4.41 11.50
CA PHE A 74 -7.85 -5.11 12.77
C PHE A 74 -9.22 -5.26 13.41
N THR A 75 -9.57 -6.50 13.74
CA THR A 75 -10.75 -6.86 14.54
C THR A 75 -10.30 -7.39 15.89
N ASP A 76 -11.23 -7.72 16.78
CA ASP A 76 -10.91 -8.20 18.12
C ASP A 76 -10.09 -9.51 18.13
N SER A 77 -10.25 -10.37 17.11
CA SER A 77 -9.63 -11.71 17.08
C SER A 77 -8.69 -11.96 15.90
N ARG A 78 -8.71 -11.13 14.87
CA ARG A 78 -7.98 -11.36 13.62
C ARG A 78 -7.72 -10.08 12.84
N VAL A 79 -6.85 -10.19 11.83
CA VAL A 79 -6.53 -9.10 10.91
C VAL A 79 -6.95 -9.51 9.51
N VAL A 80 -7.81 -8.72 8.89
CA VAL A 80 -8.23 -8.91 7.50
C VAL A 80 -7.42 -7.93 6.63
N CYS A 81 -6.65 -8.50 5.72
CA CYS A 81 -5.78 -7.75 4.83
C CYS A 81 -6.29 -7.83 3.40
N ARG A 82 -6.37 -6.70 2.73
CA ARG A 82 -6.64 -6.60 1.28
C ARG A 82 -5.48 -5.89 0.59
N GLY A 83 -5.20 -6.31 -0.65
CA GLY A 83 -4.11 -5.73 -1.43
C GLY A 83 -2.74 -6.28 -1.04
N GLY A 84 -1.73 -5.43 -1.01
CA GLY A 84 -0.33 -5.80 -0.91
C GLY A 84 0.31 -5.91 -2.29
N ARG A 85 1.12 -6.95 -2.54
CA ARG A 85 1.73 -7.16 -3.87
C ARG A 85 0.70 -7.40 -4.99
N LEU A 86 -0.44 -8.00 -4.64
CA LEU A 86 -1.55 -8.22 -5.56
C LEU A 86 -2.75 -7.39 -5.11
N PRO A 87 -3.23 -6.42 -5.92
CA PRO A 87 -4.28 -5.47 -5.52
C PRO A 87 -5.61 -6.11 -5.09
N PHE A 88 -5.87 -7.34 -5.53
CA PHE A 88 -7.13 -8.04 -5.26
C PHE A 88 -7.01 -9.16 -4.23
N ALA A 89 -5.81 -9.41 -3.69
CA ALA A 89 -5.62 -10.45 -2.70
C ALA A 89 -6.32 -10.08 -1.39
N GLU A 90 -7.06 -11.02 -0.83
CA GLU A 90 -7.63 -10.91 0.52
C GLU A 90 -7.14 -12.06 1.38
N ARG A 91 -6.79 -11.76 2.63
CA ARG A 91 -6.26 -12.75 3.57
C ARG A 91 -6.71 -12.40 4.98
N THR A 92 -6.98 -13.43 5.75
CA THR A 92 -7.22 -13.32 7.19
C THR A 92 -6.02 -13.91 7.94
N LEU A 93 -5.46 -13.15 8.86
CA LEU A 93 -4.24 -13.48 9.59
C LEU A 93 -4.46 -13.30 11.09
N VAL A 94 -3.64 -14.00 11.88
CA VAL A 94 -3.50 -13.78 13.33
C VAL A 94 -2.01 -13.45 13.58
N PRO A 95 -1.59 -12.20 13.35
CA PRO A 95 -0.19 -11.86 13.41
C PRO A 95 0.35 -11.98 14.84
N SER A 96 1.51 -12.60 14.98
CA SER A 96 2.26 -12.67 16.23
C SER A 96 3.12 -11.41 16.47
N GLU A 97 3.49 -10.73 15.36
CA GLU A 97 4.35 -9.55 15.40
C GLU A 97 4.01 -8.63 14.22
N ILE A 98 4.08 -7.33 14.46
CA ILE A 98 3.93 -6.29 13.44
C ILE A 98 5.24 -5.52 13.34
N ARG A 99 5.80 -5.41 12.13
CA ARG A 99 6.95 -4.55 11.84
C ARG A 99 6.52 -3.38 11.00
N LEU A 100 6.88 -2.19 11.46
CA LEU A 100 6.63 -0.94 10.78
C LEU A 100 7.96 -0.38 10.28
N TRP A 101 8.05 -0.16 8.96
CA TRP A 101 9.23 0.41 8.34
C TRP A 101 8.93 1.83 7.88
N GLN A 102 9.78 2.77 8.28
CA GLN A 102 9.71 4.15 7.85
C GLN A 102 11.10 4.61 7.41
N SER A 103 11.19 5.30 6.27
CA SER A 103 12.48 5.85 5.86
C SER A 103 12.89 6.98 6.82
N PRO A 104 14.22 7.20 7.04
CA PRO A 104 14.69 8.30 7.86
C PRO A 104 14.19 9.67 7.42
N VAL A 105 14.08 9.89 6.10
CA VAL A 105 13.55 11.15 5.52
C VAL A 105 12.08 11.35 5.87
N LEU A 106 11.23 10.31 5.72
CA LEU A 106 9.82 10.40 6.08
C LEU A 106 9.62 10.63 7.57
N LYS A 107 10.48 10.07 8.40
CA LYS A 107 10.48 10.32 9.83
C LYS A 107 10.82 11.79 10.14
N MET A 108 11.82 12.37 9.47
CA MET A 108 12.14 13.80 9.62
C MET A 108 10.98 14.71 9.19
N LEU A 109 10.24 14.32 8.16
CA LEU A 109 9.05 15.04 7.68
C LEU A 109 7.80 14.80 8.52
N GLN A 110 7.90 14.06 9.62
CA GLN A 110 6.78 13.66 10.49
C GLN A 110 5.63 13.01 9.70
N SER A 111 5.96 12.28 8.63
CA SER A 111 4.99 11.60 7.79
C SER A 111 4.38 10.40 8.52
N ASP A 112 3.09 10.17 8.30
CA ASP A 112 2.36 9.00 8.78
C ASP A 112 2.48 7.77 7.84
N LEU A 113 3.39 7.82 6.89
CA LEU A 113 3.62 6.79 5.87
C LEU A 113 4.53 5.68 6.39
N TYR A 114 4.00 4.46 6.39
CA TYR A 114 4.71 3.25 6.81
C TYR A 114 4.55 2.10 5.83
N ASN A 115 5.58 1.29 5.72
CA ASN A 115 5.46 -0.07 5.19
C ASN A 115 5.17 -1.01 6.35
N VAL A 116 4.04 -1.71 6.28
CA VAL A 116 3.58 -2.62 7.34
C VAL A 116 3.91 -4.05 6.94
N GLN A 117 4.62 -4.77 7.80
CA GLN A 117 4.87 -6.19 7.65
C GLN A 117 4.20 -6.93 8.80
N LEU A 118 3.27 -7.82 8.47
CA LEU A 118 2.60 -8.70 9.40
C LEU A 118 3.30 -10.06 9.38
N ILE A 119 3.66 -10.56 10.56
CA ILE A 119 4.30 -11.87 10.73
C ILE A 119 3.29 -12.82 11.36
N ASP A 120 2.99 -13.90 10.64
CA ASP A 120 2.10 -14.98 11.08
C ASP A 120 2.89 -16.30 11.04
N GLY A 121 3.41 -16.70 12.18
CA GLY A 121 4.33 -17.81 12.30
C GLY A 121 5.61 -17.60 11.49
N LYS A 122 5.86 -18.44 10.48
CA LYS A 122 7.03 -18.32 9.57
C LYS A 122 6.76 -17.45 8.35
N ARG A 123 5.52 -17.02 8.11
CA ARG A 123 5.12 -16.27 6.92
C ARG A 123 5.14 -14.76 7.19
N LYS A 124 5.61 -14.01 6.18
CA LYS A 124 5.68 -12.55 6.24
C LYS A 124 4.81 -11.98 5.11
N TYR A 125 3.99 -10.99 5.45
CA TYR A 125 3.09 -10.31 4.51
C TYR A 125 3.35 -8.82 4.56
N SER A 126 3.75 -8.23 3.45
CA SER A 126 4.11 -6.82 3.36
C SER A 126 3.01 -6.01 2.69
N TYR A 127 2.66 -4.89 3.30
CA TYR A 127 1.69 -3.90 2.83
C TYR A 127 2.38 -2.54 2.78
N PRO A 128 2.86 -2.12 1.59
CA PRO A 128 3.59 -0.87 1.47
C PRO A 128 2.65 0.34 1.57
N TRP A 129 3.20 1.46 2.02
CA TRP A 129 2.60 2.79 1.97
C TRP A 129 1.21 2.90 2.59
N LEU A 130 1.07 2.42 3.83
CA LEU A 130 -0.11 2.61 4.65
C LEU A 130 0.02 3.86 5.52
N SER A 131 -1.09 4.57 5.71
CA SER A 131 -1.16 5.70 6.63
C SER A 131 -1.48 5.21 8.04
N ILE A 132 -0.61 5.57 9.02
CA ILE A 132 -0.76 5.19 10.42
C ILE A 132 -0.64 6.46 11.27
N SER A 133 -1.77 6.98 11.73
CA SER A 133 -1.79 8.10 12.67
C SER A 133 -1.26 7.69 14.05
N GLY A 134 -0.86 8.67 14.87
CA GLY A 134 -0.36 8.43 16.22
C GLY A 134 -1.32 7.61 17.10
N GLU A 135 -2.62 7.84 17.01
CA GLU A 135 -3.65 7.09 17.72
C GLU A 135 -3.69 5.62 17.30
N ARG A 136 -3.59 5.35 16.00
CA ARG A 136 -3.53 3.99 15.46
C ARG A 136 -2.25 3.28 15.85
N LEU A 137 -1.14 4.01 15.89
CA LEU A 137 0.14 3.47 16.34
C LEU A 137 0.10 3.10 17.81
N ALA A 138 -0.50 3.95 18.67
CA ALA A 138 -0.72 3.65 20.08
C ALA A 138 -1.57 2.39 20.27
N PHE A 139 -2.68 2.28 19.54
CA PHE A 139 -3.53 1.09 19.54
C PHE A 139 -2.77 -0.19 19.14
N LEU A 140 -1.93 -0.12 18.08
CA LEU A 140 -1.14 -1.27 17.63
C LEU A 140 -0.10 -1.68 18.70
N ASN A 141 0.55 -0.72 19.35
CA ASN A 141 1.54 -0.98 20.40
C ASN A 141 0.91 -1.60 21.67
N ASP A 142 -0.33 -1.27 21.98
CA ASP A 142 -1.05 -1.81 23.13
C ASP A 142 -1.46 -3.28 22.92
N ARG A 143 -1.81 -3.65 21.69
CA ARG A 143 -2.37 -4.99 21.38
C ARG A 143 -1.41 -5.98 20.76
N TYR A 144 -0.37 -5.51 20.11
CA TYR A 144 0.55 -6.34 19.34
C TYR A 144 2.00 -6.00 19.70
N ARG A 145 2.88 -6.97 19.50
CA ARG A 145 4.31 -6.70 19.54
C ARG A 145 4.69 -5.91 18.27
N VAL A 146 4.84 -4.60 18.41
CA VAL A 146 5.20 -3.72 17.31
C VAL A 146 6.68 -3.39 17.36
N GLU A 147 7.40 -3.63 16.25
CA GLU A 147 8.78 -3.22 16.06
C GLU A 147 8.84 -2.11 14.99
N ILE A 148 9.30 -0.92 15.36
CA ILE A 148 9.48 0.20 14.42
C ILE A 148 10.93 0.22 13.95
N LYS A 149 11.15 0.08 12.65
CA LYS A 149 12.46 0.12 12.00
C LYS A 149 12.59 1.36 11.12
N ASN A 150 13.67 2.10 11.32
CA ASN A 150 13.96 3.34 10.58
C ASN A 150 15.15 3.11 9.64
N ASP A 151 15.04 2.17 8.72
CA ASP A 151 16.06 1.92 7.70
C ASP A 151 15.45 1.79 6.29
N TRP A 152 16.31 1.91 5.26
CA TRP A 152 15.90 1.80 3.86
C TRP A 152 15.66 0.36 3.40
N ARG A 153 16.20 -0.64 4.12
CA ARG A 153 16.20 -2.04 3.67
C ARG A 153 14.80 -2.66 3.66
N GLY A 154 13.93 -2.22 4.57
CA GLY A 154 12.56 -2.70 4.66
C GLY A 154 11.58 -2.07 3.69
N MET A 155 11.98 -1.06 2.91
CA MET A 155 11.09 -0.42 1.94
C MET A 155 10.90 -1.26 0.67
N PHE A 156 11.83 -2.16 0.35
CA PHE A 156 11.88 -2.91 -0.90
C PHE A 156 11.88 -4.45 -0.69
N GLY A 157 11.71 -4.90 0.54
CA GLY A 157 11.70 -6.31 0.94
C GLY A 157 10.36 -7.02 0.87
#